data_e7a7ac14d332e110f4e1d6ece8f0cb1c
#
_entry.id   e7a7ac14d332e110f4e1d6ece8f0cb1c
#
_cell.length_a   1.000
_cell.length_b   1.000
_cell.length_c   1.000
_cell.angle_alpha   90.00
_cell.angle_beta   90.00
_cell.angle_gamma   90.00
#
_symmetry.space_group_name_H-M   'P 1'
#
loop_
_entity.id
_entity.type
_entity.pdbx_description
1 polymer ?
#
loop_
_entity_poly.entity_id
_entity_poly.type
_entity_poly.pdbx_seq_one_letter_code
_entity_poly.pdbx_strand_id
1 'polypeptide(L)'
;MKKIHYTDRYLLNPYHPVTVFVIGAGGTGSQVATGLARISVALQALGHPGLHVTVFDPDTVTEANIGRQLFSGSELGLNKAAALVTRINRFFGFSWEAKGQRYPLKASADREEPALANIIVTCTDNIRSRMNLWRFL
;
A
#
# COMPACT_ATOMS: atom_id res chain seq x y z
N MET A 1 -5.81 -24.88 26.67
CA MET A 1 -6.90 -23.98 26.26
C MET A 1 -6.70 -23.62 24.78
N LYS A 2 -7.65 -23.93 23.91
CA LYS A 2 -7.55 -23.62 22.46
C LYS A 2 -7.79 -22.12 22.28
N LYS A 3 -6.78 -21.38 21.76
CA LYS A 3 -6.95 -19.96 21.44
C LYS A 3 -7.72 -19.87 20.12
N ILE A 4 -8.83 -19.14 20.11
CA ILE A 4 -9.66 -18.90 18.93
C ILE A 4 -9.52 -17.43 18.56
N HIS A 5 -9.25 -17.15 17.29
CA HIS A 5 -9.27 -15.81 16.72
C HIS A 5 -10.54 -15.67 15.88
N TYR A 6 -11.26 -14.59 16.07
CA TYR A 6 -12.43 -14.22 15.26
C TYR A 6 -12.02 -13.14 14.27
N THR A 7 -12.21 -13.43 13.01
CA THR A 7 -11.94 -12.46 11.93
C THR A 7 -13.21 -11.65 11.65
N ASP A 8 -13.04 -10.34 11.51
CA ASP A 8 -14.16 -9.42 11.25
C ASP A 8 -14.83 -9.70 9.90
N ARG A 9 -16.13 -9.47 9.84
CA ARG A 9 -16.94 -9.73 8.64
C ARG A 9 -16.49 -8.95 7.42
N TYR A 10 -15.97 -7.73 7.61
CA TYR A 10 -15.50 -6.89 6.51
C TYR A 10 -14.28 -7.49 5.78
N LEU A 11 -13.55 -8.43 6.40
CA LEU A 11 -12.47 -9.17 5.76
C LEU A 11 -12.94 -10.47 5.10
N LEU A 12 -13.95 -11.12 5.67
CA LEU A 12 -14.39 -12.46 5.24
C LEU A 12 -15.42 -12.42 4.11
N ASN A 13 -16.35 -11.48 4.18
CA ASN A 13 -17.47 -11.42 3.25
C ASN A 13 -17.90 -9.97 2.97
N PRO A 14 -17.01 -9.11 2.48
CA PRO A 14 -17.32 -7.72 2.18
C PRO A 14 -18.13 -7.59 0.89
N TYR A 15 -18.91 -6.51 0.79
CA TYR A 15 -19.63 -6.14 -0.44
C TYR A 15 -18.76 -5.31 -1.41
N HIS A 16 -17.61 -4.82 -0.97
CA HIS A 16 -16.68 -3.99 -1.73
C HIS A 16 -15.24 -4.44 -1.44
N PRO A 17 -14.26 -4.08 -2.27
CA PRO A 17 -12.85 -4.40 -1.99
C PRO A 17 -12.40 -3.91 -0.62
N VAL A 18 -11.58 -4.71 0.06
CA VAL A 18 -10.93 -4.31 1.31
C VAL A 18 -9.88 -3.26 0.99
N THR A 19 -9.96 -2.11 1.67
CA THR A 19 -9.01 -1.01 1.48
C THR A 19 -7.72 -1.25 2.26
N VAL A 20 -6.58 -1.12 1.58
CA VAL A 20 -5.26 -1.32 2.18
C VAL A 20 -4.36 -0.13 1.87
N PHE A 21 -3.76 0.47 2.88
CA PHE A 21 -2.70 1.46 2.71
C PHE A 21 -1.33 0.82 2.91
N VAL A 22 -0.43 1.04 1.96
CA VAL A 22 0.98 0.66 2.04
C VAL A 22 1.80 1.93 2.18
N ILE A 23 2.46 2.10 3.33
CA ILE A 23 3.23 3.30 3.65
C ILE A 23 4.71 3.03 3.43
N GLY A 24 5.24 3.58 2.35
CA GLY A 24 6.60 3.36 1.84
C GLY A 24 6.64 2.36 0.69
N ALA A 25 7.25 2.75 -0.44
CA ALA A 25 7.44 1.94 -1.65
C ALA A 25 8.92 1.54 -1.88
N GLY A 26 9.72 1.49 -0.82
CA GLY A 26 11.10 1.01 -0.87
C GLY A 26 11.21 -0.50 -1.06
N GLY A 27 12.32 -1.10 -0.61
CA GLY A 27 12.56 -2.55 -0.77
C GLY A 27 11.45 -3.42 -0.21
N THR A 28 11.04 -3.17 1.05
CA THR A 28 9.94 -3.91 1.69
C THR A 28 8.58 -3.59 1.07
N GLY A 29 8.26 -2.30 0.89
CA GLY A 29 6.95 -1.88 0.39
C GLY A 29 6.65 -2.34 -1.02
N SER A 30 7.65 -2.38 -1.91
CA SER A 30 7.48 -2.89 -3.27
C SER A 30 7.17 -4.39 -3.29
N GLN A 31 7.79 -5.17 -2.40
CA GLN A 31 7.50 -6.60 -2.23
C GLN A 31 6.10 -6.82 -1.64
N VAL A 32 5.74 -6.05 -0.60
CA VAL A 32 4.42 -6.11 0.03
C VAL A 32 3.32 -5.80 -0.99
N ALA A 33 3.43 -4.70 -1.74
CA ALA A 33 2.44 -4.32 -2.74
C ALA A 33 2.30 -5.40 -3.83
N THR A 34 3.40 -5.98 -4.30
CA THR A 34 3.37 -7.10 -5.26
C THR A 34 2.73 -8.35 -4.66
N GLY A 35 3.00 -8.65 -3.38
CA GLY A 35 2.35 -9.74 -2.66
C GLY A 35 0.85 -9.54 -2.51
N LEU A 36 0.41 -8.33 -2.15
CA LEU A 36 -1.01 -7.95 -2.06
C LEU A 36 -1.72 -8.09 -3.41
N ALA A 37 -1.03 -7.76 -4.52
CA ALA A 37 -1.61 -7.95 -5.85
C ALA A 37 -1.93 -9.44 -6.13
N ARG A 38 -1.01 -10.34 -5.80
CA ARG A 38 -1.24 -11.80 -5.94
C ARG A 38 -2.35 -12.29 -5.02
N ILE A 39 -2.40 -11.79 -3.78
CA ILE A 39 -3.49 -12.09 -2.84
C ILE A 39 -4.82 -11.61 -3.40
N SER A 40 -4.88 -10.41 -3.96
CA SER A 40 -6.11 -9.85 -4.54
C SER A 40 -6.63 -10.72 -5.69
N VAL A 41 -5.75 -11.20 -6.58
CA VAL A 41 -6.13 -12.15 -7.64
C VAL A 41 -6.71 -13.45 -7.07
N ALA A 42 -6.05 -14.02 -6.06
CA ALA A 42 -6.53 -15.26 -5.42
C ALA A 42 -7.88 -15.06 -4.72
N LEU A 43 -8.07 -13.93 -4.02
CA LEU A 43 -9.34 -13.58 -3.40
C LEU A 43 -10.47 -13.44 -4.42
N GLN A 44 -10.21 -12.76 -5.54
CA GLN A 44 -11.19 -12.59 -6.61
C GLN A 44 -11.57 -13.94 -7.26
N ALA A 45 -10.61 -14.84 -7.44
CA ALA A 45 -10.88 -16.19 -7.93
C ALA A 45 -11.77 -17.01 -6.98
N LEU A 46 -11.80 -16.67 -5.69
CA LEU A 46 -12.67 -17.27 -4.67
C LEU A 46 -14.02 -16.54 -4.50
N GLY A 47 -14.33 -15.57 -5.36
CA GLY A 47 -15.58 -14.80 -5.30
C GLY A 47 -15.56 -13.60 -4.32
N HIS A 48 -14.40 -13.29 -3.73
CA HIS A 48 -14.23 -12.09 -2.88
C HIS A 48 -13.99 -10.86 -3.77
N PRO A 49 -14.44 -9.64 -3.38
CA PRO A 49 -14.21 -8.41 -4.17
C PRO A 49 -12.75 -8.03 -4.38
N GLY A 50 -11.82 -8.64 -3.65
CA GLY A 50 -10.40 -8.35 -3.73
C GLY A 50 -9.97 -7.21 -2.82
N LEU A 51 -8.83 -6.58 -3.17
CA LEU A 51 -8.23 -5.48 -2.44
C LEU A 51 -8.20 -4.21 -3.30
N HIS A 52 -8.40 -3.06 -2.67
CA HIS A 52 -8.08 -1.76 -3.23
C HIS A 52 -6.92 -1.15 -2.45
N VAL A 53 -5.76 -1.02 -3.08
CA VAL A 53 -4.53 -0.61 -2.41
C VAL A 53 -4.15 0.80 -2.82
N THR A 54 -3.84 1.64 -1.83
CA THR A 54 -3.20 2.94 -2.03
C THR A 54 -1.78 2.89 -1.48
N VAL A 55 -0.80 3.20 -2.31
CA VAL A 55 0.63 3.24 -1.92
C VAL A 55 1.06 4.69 -1.70
N PHE A 56 1.68 4.96 -0.57
CA PHE A 56 2.20 6.29 -0.21
C PHE A 56 3.73 6.27 -0.17
N ASP A 57 4.37 7.10 -0.97
CA ASP A 57 5.82 7.32 -0.91
C ASP A 57 6.18 8.68 -1.54
N PRO A 58 6.86 9.59 -0.81
CA PRO A 58 7.25 10.89 -1.35
C PRO A 58 8.49 10.84 -2.25
N ASP A 59 9.26 9.75 -2.21
CA ASP A 59 10.55 9.67 -2.85
C ASP A 59 10.46 9.37 -4.34
N THR A 60 11.53 9.70 -5.06
CA THR A 60 11.74 9.32 -6.47
C THR A 60 12.70 8.15 -6.57
N VAL A 61 12.64 7.43 -7.68
CA VAL A 61 13.56 6.34 -8.01
C VAL A 61 14.92 6.93 -8.37
N THR A 62 15.96 6.44 -7.73
CA THR A 62 17.36 6.81 -7.98
C THR A 62 18.17 5.59 -8.44
N GLU A 63 19.36 5.80 -9.01
CA GLU A 63 20.25 4.70 -9.40
C GLU A 63 20.57 3.74 -8.24
N ALA A 64 20.72 4.27 -7.02
CA ALA A 64 20.96 3.46 -5.82
C ALA A 64 19.79 2.54 -5.45
N ASN A 65 18.60 2.73 -6.02
CA ASN A 65 17.43 1.88 -5.78
C ASN A 65 17.37 0.69 -6.75
N ILE A 66 18.01 0.80 -7.93
CA ILE A 66 17.96 -0.23 -8.97
C ILE A 66 18.64 -1.51 -8.48
N GLY A 67 18.00 -2.65 -8.70
CA GLY A 67 18.49 -3.97 -8.27
C GLY A 67 18.33 -4.27 -6.78
N ARG A 68 18.45 -3.26 -5.91
CA ARG A 68 18.22 -3.40 -4.47
C ARG A 68 16.73 -3.29 -4.08
N GLN A 69 15.98 -2.55 -4.85
CA GLN A 69 14.52 -2.41 -4.75
C GLN A 69 13.91 -2.87 -6.09
N LEU A 70 12.61 -3.10 -6.14
CA LEU A 70 11.93 -3.51 -7.37
C LEU A 70 11.72 -2.32 -8.34
N PHE A 71 12.80 -1.68 -8.74
CA PHE A 71 12.82 -0.61 -9.74
C PHE A 71 13.82 -0.89 -10.84
N SER A 72 13.51 -0.43 -12.05
CA SER A 72 14.32 -0.56 -13.25
C SER A 72 14.91 0.79 -13.68
N GLY A 73 15.92 0.76 -14.57
CA GLY A 73 16.52 1.97 -15.12
C GLY A 73 15.52 2.88 -15.87
N SER A 74 14.49 2.32 -16.47
CA SER A 74 13.43 3.08 -17.15
C SER A 74 12.51 3.86 -16.20
N GLU A 75 12.57 3.60 -14.90
CA GLU A 75 11.77 4.26 -13.88
C GLU A 75 12.54 5.37 -13.13
N LEU A 76 13.81 5.62 -13.51
CA LEU A 76 14.62 6.68 -12.91
C LEU A 76 13.92 8.03 -12.94
N GLY A 77 13.91 8.73 -11.78
CA GLY A 77 13.29 10.04 -11.61
C GLY A 77 11.77 9.99 -11.40
N LEU A 78 11.10 8.87 -11.62
CA LEU A 78 9.68 8.74 -11.33
C LEU A 78 9.44 8.64 -9.82
N ASN A 79 8.28 9.11 -9.34
CA ASN A 79 7.87 8.84 -7.95
C ASN A 79 7.75 7.33 -7.71
N LYS A 80 8.28 6.83 -6.60
CA LYS A 80 8.32 5.40 -6.28
C LYS A 80 6.93 4.76 -6.20
N ALA A 81 5.98 5.41 -5.54
CA ALA A 81 4.62 4.90 -5.44
C ALA A 81 3.95 4.85 -6.82
N ALA A 82 4.11 5.91 -7.62
CA ALA A 82 3.54 5.98 -8.97
C ALA A 82 4.12 4.90 -9.90
N ALA A 83 5.45 4.72 -9.92
CA ALA A 83 6.12 3.70 -10.73
C ALA A 83 5.63 2.29 -10.37
N LEU A 84 5.62 1.98 -9.06
CA LEU A 84 5.19 0.68 -8.55
C LEU A 84 3.71 0.37 -8.88
N VAL A 85 2.81 1.30 -8.58
CA VAL A 85 1.37 1.11 -8.78
C VAL A 85 1.02 1.03 -10.27
N THR A 86 1.64 1.87 -11.11
CA THR A 86 1.43 1.81 -12.57
C THR A 86 1.79 0.44 -13.12
N ARG A 87 2.91 -0.13 -12.69
CA ARG A 87 3.35 -1.46 -13.11
C ARG A 87 2.39 -2.56 -12.63
N ILE A 88 1.96 -2.50 -11.37
CA ILE A 88 1.00 -3.46 -10.80
C ILE A 88 -0.33 -3.39 -11.53
N ASN A 89 -0.88 -2.18 -11.72
CA ASN A 89 -2.15 -1.98 -12.42
C ASN A 89 -2.09 -2.51 -13.85
N ARG A 90 -0.99 -2.22 -14.54
CA ARG A 90 -0.79 -2.68 -15.93
C ARG A 90 -0.68 -4.19 -16.04
N PHE A 91 -0.01 -4.85 -15.10
CA PHE A 91 0.21 -6.28 -15.12
C PHE A 91 -1.02 -7.09 -14.68
N PHE A 92 -1.69 -6.65 -13.61
CA PHE A 92 -2.81 -7.38 -12.99
C PHE A 92 -4.19 -6.87 -13.40
N GLY A 93 -4.29 -5.75 -14.13
CA GLY A 93 -5.56 -5.15 -14.52
C GLY A 93 -6.30 -4.44 -13.38
N PHE A 94 -5.55 -3.93 -12.38
CA PHE A 94 -6.13 -3.21 -11.25
C PHE A 94 -6.23 -1.71 -11.50
N SER A 95 -6.97 -1.01 -10.61
CA SER A 95 -7.10 0.45 -10.53
C SER A 95 -6.65 0.99 -9.17
N TRP A 96 -5.53 0.47 -8.66
CA TRP A 96 -4.95 0.90 -7.39
C TRP A 96 -4.39 2.32 -7.47
N GLU A 97 -4.26 2.98 -6.32
CA GLU A 97 -3.84 4.38 -6.26
C GLU A 97 -2.41 4.55 -5.76
N ALA A 98 -1.76 5.60 -6.28
CA ALA A 98 -0.46 6.05 -5.80
C ALA A 98 -0.56 7.50 -5.28
N LYS A 99 0.05 7.76 -4.14
CA LYS A 99 0.15 9.09 -3.54
C LYS A 99 1.63 9.43 -3.32
N GLY A 100 2.16 10.37 -4.10
CA GLY A 100 3.54 10.86 -4.02
C GLY A 100 3.80 11.73 -2.79
N GLN A 101 3.30 11.35 -1.63
CA GLN A 101 3.37 12.13 -0.39
C GLN A 101 3.45 11.23 0.84
N ARG A 102 3.87 11.82 1.96
CA ARG A 102 3.93 11.10 3.25
C ARG A 102 2.52 10.87 3.81
N TYR A 103 2.33 9.74 4.47
CA TYR A 103 1.17 9.46 5.28
C TYR A 103 1.56 9.44 6.78
N PRO A 104 0.75 9.92 7.71
CA PRO A 104 -0.52 10.63 7.50
C PRO A 104 -0.31 11.97 6.81
N LEU A 105 -1.32 12.38 6.03
CA LEU A 105 -1.33 13.71 5.42
C LEU A 105 -1.41 14.74 6.54
N LYS A 106 -0.58 15.79 6.48
CA LYS A 106 -0.74 16.94 7.38
C LYS A 106 -2.15 17.47 7.24
N ALA A 107 -2.88 17.59 8.35
CA ALA A 107 -4.16 18.24 8.36
C ALA A 107 -3.99 19.68 7.83
N SER A 108 -4.62 19.99 6.71
CA SER A 108 -4.85 21.36 6.28
C SER A 108 -6.26 21.73 6.69
N ALA A 109 -6.51 23.00 7.01
CA ALA A 109 -7.78 23.49 7.52
C ALA A 109 -8.99 23.19 6.61
N ASP A 110 -8.76 22.80 5.36
CA ASP A 110 -9.79 22.54 4.34
C ASP A 110 -9.93 21.06 3.96
N ARG A 111 -9.37 20.11 4.72
CA ARG A 111 -9.49 18.69 4.41
C ARG A 111 -10.37 17.98 5.43
N GLU A 112 -11.36 17.28 4.90
CA GLU A 112 -12.10 16.23 5.59
C GLU A 112 -11.14 15.26 6.28
N GLU A 113 -11.62 14.56 7.31
CA GLU A 113 -10.83 13.58 8.05
C GLU A 113 -10.04 12.67 7.11
N PRO A 114 -8.78 12.33 7.47
CA PRO A 114 -7.96 11.50 6.60
C PRO A 114 -8.66 10.17 6.37
N ALA A 115 -8.77 9.78 5.10
CA ALA A 115 -9.35 8.50 4.73
C ALA A 115 -8.63 7.37 5.48
N LEU A 116 -9.37 6.61 6.26
CA LEU A 116 -8.87 5.42 6.95
C LEU A 116 -9.01 4.21 6.03
N ALA A 117 -8.00 3.36 6.01
CA ALA A 117 -8.07 2.05 5.36
C ALA A 117 -8.49 0.98 6.37
N ASN A 118 -9.05 -0.13 5.87
CA ASN A 118 -9.32 -1.30 6.70
C ASN A 118 -8.02 -1.91 7.25
N ILE A 119 -6.94 -1.84 6.47
CA ILE A 119 -5.61 -2.36 6.83
C ILE A 119 -4.55 -1.32 6.46
N ILE A 120 -3.62 -1.07 7.36
CA ILE A 120 -2.46 -0.22 7.11
C ILE A 120 -1.18 -1.05 7.31
N VAL A 121 -0.35 -1.11 6.26
CA VAL A 121 0.95 -1.80 6.29
C VAL A 121 2.07 -0.78 6.23
N THR A 122 2.85 -0.69 7.31
CA THR A 122 3.97 0.25 7.37
C THR A 122 5.26 -0.41 6.89
N CYS A 123 5.84 0.12 5.83
CA CYS A 123 7.06 -0.36 5.19
C CYS A 123 8.19 0.69 5.26
N THR A 124 8.08 1.65 6.17
CA THR A 124 9.10 2.68 6.39
C THR A 124 10.28 2.12 7.18
N ASP A 125 11.48 2.57 6.87
CA ASP A 125 12.74 2.11 7.44
C ASP A 125 13.12 2.80 8.77
N ASN A 126 12.45 3.91 9.12
CA ASN A 126 12.80 4.65 10.33
C ASN A 126 11.72 4.58 11.42
N ILE A 127 12.18 4.47 12.67
CA ILE A 127 11.32 4.36 13.86
C ILE A 127 10.42 5.59 14.03
N ARG A 128 10.91 6.79 13.74
CA ARG A 128 10.15 8.04 13.90
C ARG A 128 8.89 8.04 13.04
N SER A 129 8.98 7.59 11.79
CA SER A 129 7.82 7.47 10.89
C SER A 129 6.80 6.46 11.42
N ARG A 130 7.26 5.32 11.94
CA ARG A 130 6.38 4.30 12.54
C ARG A 130 5.69 4.82 13.80
N MET A 131 6.42 5.50 14.69
CA MET A 131 5.83 6.09 15.90
C MET A 131 4.84 7.21 15.59
N ASN A 132 5.11 8.05 14.58
CA ASN A 132 4.18 9.10 14.17
C ASN A 132 2.88 8.49 13.63
N LEU A 133 2.96 7.43 12.86
CA LEU A 133 1.79 6.71 12.37
C LEU A 133 0.98 6.09 13.52
N TRP A 134 1.66 5.42 14.46
CA TRP A 134 1.02 4.83 15.63
C TRP A 134 0.27 5.83 16.51
N ARG A 135 0.79 7.06 16.63
CA ARG A 135 0.12 8.13 17.40
C ARG A 135 -1.06 8.76 16.67
N PHE A 136 -1.14 8.53 15.38
CA PHE A 136 -2.19 9.06 14.52
C PHE A 136 -3.40 8.11 14.44
N LEU A 137 -3.16 6.81 14.53
CA LEU A 137 -4.18 5.75 14.54
C LEU A 137 -4.78 5.56 15.94
#